data_84770d3f0dd38d845428d6d1c063d6c3
#
_entry.id   84770d3f0dd38d845428d6d1c063d6c3
#
_cell.length_a   1.000
_cell.length_b   1.000
_cell.length_c   1.000
_cell.angle_alpha   90.00
_cell.angle_beta   90.00
_cell.angle_gamma   90.00
#
_symmetry.space_group_name_H-M   'P 1'
#
loop_
_entity.id
_entity.type
_entity.pdbx_description
1 polymer ?
#
loop_
_entity_poly.entity_id
_entity_poly.type
_entity_poly.pdbx_seq_one_letter_code
_entity_poly.pdbx_strand_id
1 'polypeptide(L)'
;MFSQTPSRPNIGRLSRLVSLCLKVRLLHNHQASLDGLLAVTHFFLQNPWPDCHARQIPVEVDTKFVSRNSRVLKQWLDVLLPDTAIDPNESKFARRFGLRDGQTHRGIRFLDEALMKETGQSHVEMSLPIRLLAQLSVSNATIFVVENKLNLLILPDFPRGIGIQGEGNAVNRLEGITWLNDNRIVYWGDNDVDGFLILSRLRNIFPHVESIMMDLETIDAHRNWSVNGNSNQSMPPTNLTEGEKLAFDYCKAENYRLEQEKILQSYVVKIFETLPIQ
;
A
#
# COMPACT_ATOMS: atom_id res chain seq x y z
N MET A 1 12.34 -36.96 24.17
CA MET A 1 12.13 -37.93 23.10
C MET A 1 10.64 -37.97 22.80
N PHE A 2 10.20 -37.22 21.79
CA PHE A 2 8.86 -37.40 21.20
C PHE A 2 9.05 -37.58 19.70
N SER A 3 8.97 -38.84 19.27
CA SER A 3 8.93 -39.23 17.87
C SER A 3 7.55 -38.87 17.30
N GLN A 4 7.45 -37.80 16.53
CA GLN A 4 6.27 -37.57 15.68
C GLN A 4 6.49 -38.33 14.37
N THR A 5 5.75 -39.40 14.19
CA THR A 5 5.59 -40.08 12.90
C THR A 5 4.92 -39.12 11.91
N PRO A 6 5.41 -38.97 10.67
CA PRO A 6 4.75 -38.13 9.68
C PRO A 6 3.40 -38.75 9.34
N SER A 7 2.34 -37.97 9.48
CA SER A 7 0.98 -38.35 9.09
C SER A 7 0.94 -38.63 7.59
N ARG A 8 0.39 -39.81 7.21
CA ARG A 8 0.22 -40.20 5.79
C ARG A 8 -0.63 -39.16 5.05
N PRO A 9 -0.24 -38.76 3.84
CA PRO A 9 -1.01 -37.81 3.05
C PRO A 9 -2.41 -38.35 2.76
N ASN A 10 -3.43 -37.55 2.99
CA ASN A 10 -4.82 -37.89 2.75
C ASN A 10 -5.05 -38.16 1.24
N ILE A 11 -5.48 -39.38 0.90
CA ILE A 11 -5.67 -39.84 -0.49
C ILE A 11 -6.59 -38.89 -1.30
N GLY A 12 -7.56 -38.24 -0.66
CA GLY A 12 -8.40 -37.23 -1.28
C GLY A 12 -7.65 -35.93 -1.69
N ARG A 13 -6.54 -35.61 -1.02
CA ARG A 13 -5.68 -34.48 -1.40
C ARG A 13 -4.80 -34.82 -2.61
N LEU A 14 -4.33 -36.06 -2.71
CA LEU A 14 -3.53 -36.54 -3.86
C LEU A 14 -4.36 -36.58 -5.16
N SER A 15 -5.62 -37.00 -5.12
CA SER A 15 -6.50 -37.01 -6.30
C SER A 15 -6.80 -35.58 -6.82
N ARG A 16 -6.93 -34.61 -5.92
CA ARG A 16 -7.08 -33.18 -6.29
C ARG A 16 -5.80 -32.59 -6.90
N LEU A 17 -4.63 -33.04 -6.43
CA LEU A 17 -3.33 -32.68 -7.01
C LEU A 17 -3.19 -33.16 -8.45
N VAL A 18 -3.52 -34.42 -8.71
CA VAL A 18 -3.48 -35.01 -10.06
C VAL A 18 -4.43 -34.23 -10.98
N SER A 19 -5.61 -33.86 -10.52
CA SER A 19 -6.57 -33.05 -11.29
C SER A 19 -6.04 -31.63 -11.54
N LEU A 20 -5.33 -31.01 -10.58
CA LEU A 20 -4.68 -29.70 -10.73
C LEU A 20 -3.47 -29.76 -11.67
N CYS A 21 -2.64 -30.79 -11.57
CA CYS A 21 -1.51 -31.02 -12.49
C CYS A 21 -1.98 -31.28 -13.92
N LEU A 22 -3.08 -31.98 -14.11
CA LEU A 22 -3.69 -32.19 -15.43
C LEU A 22 -4.23 -30.89 -16.03
N LYS A 23 -4.81 -30.00 -15.22
CA LYS A 23 -5.24 -28.66 -15.68
C LYS A 23 -4.05 -27.77 -16.07
N VAL A 24 -2.93 -27.87 -15.37
CA VAL A 24 -1.68 -27.13 -15.71
C VAL A 24 -1.01 -27.70 -16.95
N ARG A 25 -1.10 -29.01 -17.19
CA ARG A 25 -0.58 -29.65 -18.42
C ARG A 25 -1.32 -29.20 -19.69
N LEU A 26 -2.54 -28.70 -19.56
CA LEU A 26 -3.31 -28.09 -20.65
C LEU A 26 -2.88 -26.64 -20.98
N LEU A 27 -2.05 -26.01 -20.12
CA LEU A 27 -1.40 -24.73 -20.39
C LEU A 27 -0.04 -24.97 -21.06
N HIS A 28 -0.08 -25.54 -22.25
CA HIS A 28 1.05 -25.94 -23.08
C HIS A 28 1.98 -24.77 -23.40
N ASN A 29 3.08 -24.58 -22.64
CA ASN A 29 4.34 -23.98 -23.11
C ASN A 29 5.44 -23.83 -22.03
N HIS A 30 5.38 -24.51 -20.88
CA HIS A 30 6.33 -24.28 -19.79
C HIS A 30 6.81 -25.56 -19.08
N GLN A 31 7.55 -26.45 -19.75
CA GLN A 31 8.12 -27.63 -19.09
C GLN A 31 9.10 -27.25 -17.98
N ALA A 32 9.96 -26.25 -18.23
CA ALA A 32 10.85 -25.66 -17.20
C ALA A 32 10.10 -24.97 -16.04
N SER A 33 8.84 -24.55 -16.25
CA SER A 33 7.98 -23.97 -15.23
C SER A 33 7.38 -25.01 -14.28
N LEU A 34 7.12 -26.23 -14.75
CA LEU A 34 6.50 -27.28 -13.92
C LEU A 34 7.46 -27.82 -12.87
N ASP A 35 8.71 -28.08 -13.25
CA ASP A 35 9.74 -28.56 -12.31
C ASP A 35 10.00 -27.55 -11.20
N GLY A 36 10.06 -26.27 -11.56
CA GLY A 36 10.17 -25.17 -10.58
C GLY A 36 8.95 -25.06 -9.65
N LEU A 37 7.72 -25.22 -10.17
CA LEU A 37 6.51 -25.24 -9.36
C LEU A 37 6.49 -26.42 -8.38
N LEU A 38 6.91 -27.59 -8.84
CA LEU A 38 7.00 -28.78 -8.00
C LEU A 38 8.08 -28.62 -6.92
N ALA A 39 9.24 -28.10 -7.28
CA ALA A 39 10.35 -27.87 -6.34
C ALA A 39 9.94 -26.87 -5.24
N VAL A 40 9.32 -25.74 -5.59
CA VAL A 40 8.83 -24.75 -4.63
C VAL A 40 7.73 -25.37 -3.76
N THR A 41 6.77 -26.09 -4.35
CA THR A 41 5.71 -26.74 -3.59
C THR A 41 6.26 -27.78 -2.61
N HIS A 42 7.22 -28.58 -3.04
CA HIS A 42 7.90 -29.55 -2.18
C HIS A 42 8.62 -28.90 -1.01
N PHE A 43 9.31 -27.77 -1.25
CA PHE A 43 9.93 -26.99 -0.18
C PHE A 43 8.90 -26.60 0.89
N PHE A 44 7.73 -26.06 0.52
CA PHE A 44 6.69 -25.68 1.47
C PHE A 44 6.09 -26.86 2.22
N LEU A 45 5.97 -28.02 1.56
CA LEU A 45 5.50 -29.24 2.24
C LEU A 45 6.47 -29.73 3.31
N GLN A 46 7.77 -29.54 3.10
CA GLN A 46 8.81 -29.88 4.09
C GLN A 46 9.01 -28.81 5.14
N ASN A 47 8.71 -27.54 4.81
CA ASN A 47 8.90 -26.38 5.66
C ASN A 47 7.59 -25.57 5.72
N PRO A 48 6.56 -26.08 6.41
CA PRO A 48 5.34 -25.31 6.65
C PRO A 48 5.68 -24.04 7.44
N TRP A 49 5.31 -22.86 6.91
CA TRP A 49 5.61 -21.56 7.53
C TRP A 49 7.12 -21.25 7.62
N PRO A 50 7.83 -21.13 6.48
CA PRO A 50 9.31 -21.18 6.42
C PRO A 50 10.04 -19.96 7.01
N ASP A 51 9.35 -18.86 7.31
CA ASP A 51 9.90 -17.59 7.85
C ASP A 51 11.17 -17.10 7.12
N CYS A 52 11.22 -17.21 5.80
CA CYS A 52 12.27 -16.69 4.94
C CYS A 52 11.70 -15.81 3.83
N HIS A 53 12.53 -15.02 3.16
CA HIS A 53 12.09 -14.32 1.95
C HIS A 53 11.93 -15.29 0.77
N ALA A 54 10.99 -15.01 -0.15
CA ALA A 54 10.76 -15.83 -1.34
C ALA A 54 12.03 -16.10 -2.17
N ARG A 55 13.00 -15.17 -2.17
CA ARG A 55 14.29 -15.32 -2.86
C ARG A 55 15.31 -16.17 -2.11
N GLN A 56 15.03 -16.53 -0.86
CA GLN A 56 15.87 -17.38 -0.02
C GLN A 56 15.43 -18.85 -0.04
N ILE A 57 14.35 -19.17 -0.75
CA ILE A 57 13.90 -20.55 -0.93
C ILE A 57 15.02 -21.30 -1.68
N PRO A 58 15.58 -22.38 -1.11
CA PRO A 58 16.74 -23.08 -1.67
C PRO A 58 16.33 -24.04 -2.78
N VAL A 59 15.81 -23.49 -3.88
CA VAL A 59 15.40 -24.23 -5.08
C VAL A 59 16.02 -23.59 -6.32
N GLU A 60 16.34 -24.39 -7.32
CA GLU A 60 16.96 -23.94 -8.56
C GLU A 60 15.93 -23.28 -9.49
N VAL A 61 15.49 -22.06 -9.11
CA VAL A 61 14.61 -21.23 -9.92
C VAL A 61 15.09 -19.77 -9.92
N ASP A 62 14.70 -19.00 -10.93
CA ASP A 62 15.06 -17.58 -10.94
C ASP A 62 14.39 -16.80 -9.78
N THR A 63 15.02 -15.70 -9.39
CA THR A 63 14.64 -14.92 -8.19
C THR A 63 13.22 -14.34 -8.21
N LYS A 64 12.57 -14.28 -9.37
CA LYS A 64 11.19 -13.80 -9.54
C LYS A 64 10.18 -14.93 -9.76
N PHE A 65 10.64 -16.19 -9.79
CA PHE A 65 9.81 -17.35 -10.11
C PHE A 65 8.60 -17.45 -9.20
N VAL A 66 8.80 -17.38 -7.89
CA VAL A 66 7.69 -17.47 -6.91
C VAL A 66 6.68 -16.34 -7.10
N SER A 67 7.13 -15.10 -7.32
CA SER A 67 6.23 -13.97 -7.52
C SER A 67 5.42 -14.06 -8.81
N ARG A 68 6.06 -14.49 -9.92
CA ARG A 68 5.36 -14.68 -11.20
C ARG A 68 4.34 -15.82 -11.15
N ASN A 69 4.62 -16.85 -10.38
CA ASN A 69 3.77 -18.03 -10.28
C ASN A 69 2.93 -18.09 -8.99
N SER A 70 2.86 -17.00 -8.25
CA SER A 70 2.20 -16.94 -6.93
C SER A 70 0.74 -17.39 -6.97
N ARG A 71 0.02 -17.10 -8.05
CA ARG A 71 -1.38 -17.53 -8.22
C ARG A 71 -1.53 -19.05 -8.30
N VAL A 72 -0.68 -19.72 -9.07
CA VAL A 72 -0.70 -21.20 -9.23
C VAL A 72 -0.20 -21.86 -7.96
N LEU A 73 0.92 -21.37 -7.42
CA LEU A 73 1.45 -21.88 -6.15
C LEU A 73 0.46 -21.74 -5.01
N LYS A 74 -0.28 -20.60 -4.94
CA LYS A 74 -1.35 -20.41 -3.95
C LYS A 74 -2.41 -21.49 -4.05
N GLN A 75 -2.92 -21.76 -5.25
CA GLN A 75 -3.93 -22.79 -5.47
C GLN A 75 -3.45 -24.17 -5.02
N TRP A 76 -2.17 -24.49 -5.24
CA TRP A 76 -1.60 -25.76 -4.83
C TRP A 76 -1.40 -25.84 -3.33
N LEU A 77 -0.81 -24.82 -2.73
CA LEU A 77 -0.50 -24.79 -1.31
C LEU A 77 -1.74 -24.71 -0.44
N ASP A 78 -2.80 -24.01 -0.88
CA ASP A 78 -4.10 -23.99 -0.18
C ASP A 78 -4.75 -25.40 -0.07
N VAL A 79 -4.40 -26.32 -0.98
CA VAL A 79 -4.91 -27.70 -0.95
C VAL A 79 -3.98 -28.65 -0.21
N LEU A 80 -2.67 -28.38 -0.27
CA LEU A 80 -1.64 -29.32 0.14
C LEU A 80 -1.14 -29.12 1.56
N LEU A 81 -1.04 -27.85 1.98
CA LEU A 81 -0.59 -27.54 3.33
C LEU A 81 -1.67 -27.80 4.38
N PRO A 82 -1.28 -28.12 5.62
CA PRO A 82 -2.23 -28.15 6.73
C PRO A 82 -2.76 -26.74 7.01
N ASP A 83 -3.98 -26.66 7.52
CA ASP A 83 -4.65 -25.38 7.82
C ASP A 83 -3.83 -24.51 8.80
N THR A 84 -3.05 -25.12 9.69
CA THR A 84 -2.14 -24.44 10.63
C THR A 84 -0.96 -23.73 9.95
N ALA A 85 -0.67 -24.07 8.71
CA ALA A 85 0.39 -23.45 7.90
C ALA A 85 -0.14 -22.46 6.85
N ILE A 86 -1.40 -22.06 6.97
CA ILE A 86 -2.08 -21.14 6.06
C ILE A 86 -2.77 -20.05 6.89
N ASP A 87 -2.48 -18.78 6.62
CA ASP A 87 -3.30 -17.69 7.13
C ASP A 87 -4.48 -17.46 6.17
N PRO A 88 -5.72 -17.84 6.54
CA PRO A 88 -6.87 -17.72 5.66
C PRO A 88 -7.27 -16.26 5.38
N ASN A 89 -6.91 -15.32 6.27
CA ASN A 89 -7.27 -13.90 6.16
C ASN A 89 -6.31 -13.13 5.25
N GLU A 90 -5.12 -13.69 4.96
CA GLU A 90 -4.13 -13.06 4.12
C GLU A 90 -4.34 -13.40 2.63
N SER A 91 -4.47 -12.33 1.81
CA SER A 91 -4.58 -12.45 0.35
C SER A 91 -3.21 -12.56 -0.33
N LYS A 92 -2.19 -11.93 0.25
CA LYS A 92 -0.82 -11.93 -0.28
C LYS A 92 -0.14 -13.27 -0.07
N PHE A 93 0.40 -13.84 -1.15
CA PHE A 93 1.08 -15.13 -1.15
C PHE A 93 2.12 -15.27 -0.04
N ALA A 94 3.03 -14.30 0.07
CA ALA A 94 4.10 -14.36 1.05
C ALA A 94 3.57 -14.51 2.48
N ARG A 95 2.66 -13.63 2.91
CA ARG A 95 2.11 -13.64 4.28
C ARG A 95 1.25 -14.87 4.54
N ARG A 96 0.46 -15.26 3.53
CA ARG A 96 -0.44 -16.42 3.63
C ARG A 96 0.28 -17.71 3.97
N PHE A 97 1.52 -17.87 3.49
CA PHE A 97 2.32 -19.09 3.64
C PHE A 97 3.59 -18.90 4.46
N GLY A 98 3.64 -17.88 5.34
CA GLY A 98 4.74 -17.67 6.27
C GLY A 98 6.07 -17.25 5.64
N LEU A 99 6.06 -16.71 4.41
CA LEU A 99 7.22 -16.03 3.86
C LEU A 99 7.31 -14.62 4.44
N ARG A 100 8.55 -14.17 4.66
CA ARG A 100 8.80 -12.76 4.96
C ARG A 100 8.43 -11.91 3.75
N ASP A 101 7.37 -11.13 3.90
CA ASP A 101 7.05 -10.08 2.93
C ASP A 101 8.06 -8.93 3.10
N GLY A 102 8.44 -8.31 1.98
CA GLY A 102 9.26 -7.11 2.05
C GLY A 102 8.57 -6.09 2.95
N GLN A 103 9.30 -5.54 3.92
CA GLN A 103 8.75 -4.50 4.78
C GLN A 103 8.31 -3.32 3.90
N THR A 104 7.04 -2.96 3.98
CA THR A 104 6.57 -1.76 3.31
C THR A 104 7.20 -0.55 4.02
N HIS A 105 7.99 0.20 3.28
CA HIS A 105 8.57 1.45 3.76
C HIS A 105 7.65 2.60 3.40
N ARG A 106 7.70 3.66 4.20
CA ARG A 106 7.05 4.94 3.92
C ARG A 106 8.09 6.04 3.91
N GLY A 107 8.03 6.88 2.89
CA GLY A 107 8.74 8.15 2.90
C GLY A 107 8.15 9.04 3.98
N ILE A 108 9.00 9.66 4.76
CA ILE A 108 8.67 10.65 5.78
C ILE A 108 9.60 11.84 5.65
N ARG A 109 9.07 13.05 5.82
CA ARG A 109 9.84 14.28 5.88
C ARG A 109 9.35 15.12 7.04
N PHE A 110 10.26 15.53 7.93
CA PHE A 110 9.98 16.52 8.94
C PHE A 110 9.99 17.91 8.31
N LEU A 111 8.92 18.67 8.50
CA LEU A 111 8.78 20.05 8.03
C LEU A 111 9.14 21.05 9.15
N ASP A 112 9.55 20.53 10.30
CA ASP A 112 9.97 21.26 11.49
C ASP A 112 11.17 20.55 12.16
N GLU A 113 12.31 21.22 12.21
CA GLU A 113 13.50 20.66 12.87
C GLU A 113 13.33 20.44 14.37
N ALA A 114 12.56 21.29 15.06
CA ALA A 114 12.32 21.14 16.49
C ALA A 114 11.55 19.85 16.76
N LEU A 115 10.50 19.60 16.00
CA LEU A 115 9.72 18.35 16.10
C LEU A 115 10.57 17.13 15.73
N MET A 116 11.44 17.23 14.71
CA MET A 116 12.37 16.16 14.35
C MET A 116 13.24 15.75 15.54
N LYS A 117 13.85 16.74 16.20
CA LYS A 117 14.71 16.51 17.37
C LYS A 117 13.93 15.97 18.57
N GLU A 118 12.71 16.48 18.81
CA GLU A 118 11.78 16.03 19.86
C GLU A 118 11.46 14.53 19.70
N THR A 119 11.28 14.06 18.46
CA THR A 119 11.02 12.64 18.17
C THR A 119 12.27 11.75 18.15
N GLY A 120 13.44 12.30 18.50
CA GLY A 120 14.71 11.59 18.53
C GLY A 120 15.28 11.28 17.14
N GLN A 121 14.82 11.99 16.10
CA GLN A 121 15.31 11.78 14.74
C GLN A 121 16.43 12.77 14.40
N SER A 122 17.37 12.32 13.55
CA SER A 122 18.52 13.11 13.12
C SER A 122 18.50 13.48 11.63
N HIS A 123 17.51 13.01 10.91
CA HIS A 123 17.39 13.24 9.47
C HIS A 123 16.02 13.82 9.13
N VAL A 124 16.03 14.88 8.32
CA VAL A 124 14.80 15.54 7.84
C VAL A 124 13.98 14.61 6.96
N GLU A 125 14.65 13.85 6.12
CA GLU A 125 14.02 12.90 5.18
C GLU A 125 14.52 11.49 5.46
N MET A 126 13.59 10.54 5.49
CA MET A 126 13.90 9.13 5.69
C MET A 126 12.84 8.23 5.07
N SER A 127 13.18 6.98 4.90
CA SER A 127 12.23 5.94 4.51
C SER A 127 12.23 4.85 5.56
N LEU A 128 11.13 4.71 6.28
CA LEU A 128 11.00 3.77 7.40
C LEU A 128 10.02 2.65 7.09
N PRO A 129 10.32 1.43 7.54
CA PRO A 129 9.29 0.40 7.64
C PRO A 129 8.10 0.91 8.44
N ILE A 130 6.87 0.62 8.02
CA ILE A 130 5.65 1.06 8.72
C ILE A 130 5.69 0.72 10.22
N ARG A 131 6.21 -0.46 10.59
CA ARG A 131 6.34 -0.87 11.98
C ARG A 131 7.24 0.07 12.81
N LEU A 132 8.29 0.64 12.21
CA LEU A 132 9.16 1.61 12.89
C LEU A 132 8.52 3.00 12.89
N LEU A 133 7.83 3.37 11.81
CA LEU A 133 7.06 4.60 11.76
C LEU A 133 5.97 4.61 12.85
N ALA A 134 5.31 3.49 13.10
CA ALA A 134 4.32 3.35 14.16
C ALA A 134 4.89 3.47 15.59
N GLN A 135 6.20 3.33 15.77
CA GLN A 135 6.88 3.47 17.07
C GLN A 135 7.31 4.91 17.38
N LEU A 136 7.19 5.84 16.43
CA LEU A 136 7.45 7.23 16.73
C LEU A 136 6.43 7.75 17.75
N SER A 137 6.91 8.60 18.66
CA SER A 137 6.05 9.32 19.59
C SER A 137 5.86 10.74 19.03
N VAL A 138 4.69 11.00 18.45
CA VAL A 138 4.34 12.28 17.84
C VAL A 138 3.03 12.77 18.43
N SER A 139 3.02 13.99 18.92
CA SER A 139 1.82 14.64 19.45
C SER A 139 1.77 16.12 19.04
N ASN A 140 0.57 16.68 19.00
CA ASN A 140 0.34 18.08 18.65
C ASN A 140 1.04 18.48 17.33
N ALA A 141 0.89 17.62 16.31
CA ALA A 141 1.52 17.81 15.00
C ALA A 141 0.49 17.84 13.88
N THR A 142 0.84 18.50 12.77
CA THR A 142 0.08 18.40 11.52
C THR A 142 0.77 17.45 10.57
N ILE A 143 0.05 16.40 10.17
CA ILE A 143 0.55 15.33 9.33
C ILE A 143 0.03 15.52 7.90
N PHE A 144 0.92 15.82 6.98
CA PHE A 144 0.61 15.97 5.56
C PHE A 144 0.78 14.62 4.86
N VAL A 145 -0.31 14.01 4.43
CA VAL A 145 -0.29 12.79 3.64
C VAL A 145 -0.36 13.18 2.17
N VAL A 146 0.72 12.92 1.41
CA VAL A 146 0.81 13.22 -0.02
C VAL A 146 0.97 11.94 -0.82
N GLU A 147 0.42 11.92 -2.02
CA GLU A 147 0.42 10.72 -2.84
C GLU A 147 1.81 10.43 -3.43
N ASN A 148 2.46 11.44 -3.99
CA ASN A 148 3.71 11.32 -4.71
C ASN A 148 4.93 11.60 -3.82
N LYS A 149 6.00 10.82 -4.03
CA LYS A 149 7.27 11.01 -3.29
C LYS A 149 7.93 12.36 -3.57
N LEU A 150 7.90 12.86 -4.81
CA LEU A 150 8.52 14.13 -5.13
C LEU A 150 7.80 15.29 -4.43
N ASN A 151 6.46 15.22 -4.37
CA ASN A 151 5.69 16.22 -3.64
C ASN A 151 5.99 16.21 -2.13
N LEU A 152 6.23 15.02 -1.54
CA LEU A 152 6.71 14.92 -0.17
C LEU A 152 8.02 15.70 0.04
N LEU A 153 8.96 15.55 -0.90
CA LEU A 153 10.30 16.18 -0.79
C LEU A 153 10.27 17.69 -0.93
N ILE A 154 9.26 18.26 -1.57
CA ILE A 154 9.13 19.70 -1.84
C ILE A 154 8.04 20.38 -1.00
N LEU A 155 7.43 19.67 -0.04
CA LEU A 155 6.50 20.32 0.90
C LEU A 155 7.18 21.52 1.58
N PRO A 156 6.49 22.66 1.73
CA PRO A 156 7.00 23.79 2.51
C PRO A 156 7.25 23.40 3.96
N ASP A 157 8.17 24.10 4.61
CA ASP A 157 8.33 24.00 6.05
C ASP A 157 7.04 24.41 6.75
N PHE A 158 6.69 23.70 7.82
CA PHE A 158 5.45 23.93 8.55
C PHE A 158 5.67 23.65 10.05
N PRO A 159 5.33 24.59 10.95
CA PRO A 159 5.49 24.40 12.39
C PRO A 159 4.79 23.13 12.85
N ARG A 160 5.52 22.28 13.55
CA ARG A 160 5.09 20.95 13.99
C ARG A 160 4.56 20.07 12.84
N GLY A 161 5.11 20.26 11.63
CA GLY A 161 4.70 19.54 10.43
C GLY A 161 5.49 18.26 10.18
N ILE A 162 4.83 17.21 9.70
CA ILE A 162 5.42 15.98 9.18
C ILE A 162 4.71 15.61 7.88
N GLY A 163 5.47 15.41 6.81
CA GLY A 163 4.98 14.81 5.59
C GLY A 163 5.12 13.28 5.61
N ILE A 164 4.14 12.55 5.12
CA ILE A 164 4.14 11.09 4.96
C ILE A 164 3.67 10.74 3.54
N GLN A 165 4.39 9.81 2.89
CA GLN A 165 3.99 9.30 1.60
C GLN A 165 2.81 8.32 1.72
N GLY A 166 1.67 8.62 1.08
CA GLY A 166 0.46 7.82 1.09
C GLY A 166 0.51 6.58 0.19
N GLU A 167 1.24 6.67 -0.95
CA GLU A 167 1.31 5.63 -1.98
C GLU A 167 -0.05 5.22 -2.56
N GLY A 168 -0.92 6.18 -2.84
CA GLY A 168 -2.20 5.97 -3.50
C GLY A 168 -3.07 4.92 -2.78
N ASN A 169 -3.47 3.88 -3.49
CA ASN A 169 -4.32 2.82 -2.94
C ASN A 169 -3.75 2.08 -1.71
N ALA A 170 -2.46 2.23 -1.41
CA ALA A 170 -1.84 1.62 -0.24
C ALA A 170 -1.98 2.45 1.05
N VAL A 171 -2.74 3.54 1.01
CA VAL A 171 -3.01 4.43 2.15
C VAL A 171 -3.61 3.69 3.36
N ASN A 172 -4.36 2.61 3.13
CA ASN A 172 -4.92 1.77 4.20
C ASN A 172 -3.86 1.20 5.17
N ARG A 173 -2.61 1.12 4.74
CA ARG A 173 -1.52 0.64 5.61
C ARG A 173 -1.14 1.62 6.71
N LEU A 174 -1.61 2.87 6.64
CA LEU A 174 -1.43 3.85 7.72
C LEU A 174 -2.27 3.53 8.95
N GLU A 175 -3.30 2.69 8.85
CA GLU A 175 -4.15 2.25 9.97
C GLU A 175 -3.36 1.73 11.19
N GLY A 176 -2.22 1.06 10.93
CA GLY A 176 -1.36 0.55 12.01
C GLY A 176 -0.54 1.61 12.75
N ILE A 177 -0.63 2.88 12.38
CA ILE A 177 0.13 3.98 12.98
C ILE A 177 -0.78 4.73 13.95
N THR A 178 -0.81 4.29 15.20
CA THR A 178 -1.80 4.74 16.19
C THR A 178 -1.69 6.22 16.55
N TRP A 179 -0.49 6.80 16.55
CA TRP A 179 -0.29 8.21 16.88
C TRP A 179 -0.90 9.18 15.82
N LEU A 180 -1.26 8.67 14.62
CA LEU A 180 -2.00 9.46 13.64
C LEU A 180 -3.40 9.87 14.14
N ASN A 181 -4.03 9.06 15.02
CA ASN A 181 -5.37 9.36 15.54
C ASN A 181 -5.41 10.64 16.40
N ASP A 182 -4.29 10.96 17.05
CA ASP A 182 -4.20 12.06 18.00
C ASP A 182 -3.59 13.33 17.38
N ASN A 183 -3.37 13.34 16.06
CA ASN A 183 -2.77 14.45 15.34
C ASN A 183 -3.68 14.92 14.20
N ARG A 184 -3.57 16.18 13.82
CA ARG A 184 -4.26 16.72 12.65
C ARG A 184 -3.71 16.05 11.39
N ILE A 185 -4.59 15.53 10.53
CA ILE A 185 -4.18 14.90 9.26
C ILE A 185 -4.72 15.73 8.10
N VAL A 186 -3.82 16.14 7.21
CA VAL A 186 -4.12 16.90 5.99
C VAL A 186 -3.71 16.05 4.79
N TYR A 187 -4.65 15.72 3.95
CA TYR A 187 -4.40 14.94 2.72
C TYR A 187 -4.33 15.86 1.50
N TRP A 188 -3.35 15.61 0.66
CA TRP A 188 -3.23 16.21 -0.66
C TRP A 188 -2.99 15.08 -1.68
N GLY A 189 -3.93 14.87 -2.59
CA GLY A 189 -3.89 13.89 -3.69
C GLY A 189 -4.03 14.56 -5.06
N ASP A 190 -4.08 13.74 -6.11
CA ASP A 190 -4.44 14.20 -7.44
C ASP A 190 -5.90 14.67 -7.49
N ASN A 191 -6.19 15.71 -8.28
CA ASN A 191 -7.58 16.09 -8.57
C ASN A 191 -8.12 15.23 -9.72
N ASP A 192 -8.49 14.01 -9.38
CA ASP A 192 -9.21 13.06 -10.24
C ASP A 192 -10.11 12.15 -9.39
N VAL A 193 -10.91 11.32 -10.05
CA VAL A 193 -11.84 10.40 -9.36
C VAL A 193 -11.09 9.48 -8.40
N ASP A 194 -9.90 8.98 -8.77
CA ASP A 194 -9.14 8.05 -7.93
C ASP A 194 -8.55 8.75 -6.69
N GLY A 195 -8.06 9.98 -6.81
CA GLY A 195 -7.56 10.78 -5.69
C GLY A 195 -8.63 11.03 -4.61
N PHE A 196 -9.86 11.34 -5.01
CA PHE A 196 -10.98 11.48 -4.07
C PHE A 196 -11.41 10.14 -3.45
N LEU A 197 -11.31 9.03 -4.19
CA LEU A 197 -11.54 7.70 -3.62
C LEU A 197 -10.46 7.33 -2.59
N ILE A 198 -9.21 7.75 -2.79
CA ILE A 198 -8.12 7.55 -1.82
C ILE A 198 -8.37 8.39 -0.57
N LEU A 199 -8.76 9.67 -0.71
CA LEU A 199 -9.17 10.54 0.40
C LEU A 199 -10.27 9.88 1.23
N SER A 200 -11.30 9.36 0.57
CA SER A 200 -12.40 8.67 1.22
C SER A 200 -11.94 7.44 2.01
N ARG A 201 -11.03 6.65 1.45
CA ARG A 201 -10.45 5.49 2.16
C ARG A 201 -9.65 5.92 3.38
N LEU A 202 -8.91 7.01 3.29
CA LEU A 202 -8.17 7.55 4.43
C LEU A 202 -9.12 8.03 5.52
N ARG A 203 -10.24 8.67 5.17
CA ARG A 203 -11.30 9.07 6.12
C ARG A 203 -12.04 7.92 6.76
N ASN A 204 -12.12 6.77 6.10
CA ASN A 204 -12.69 5.58 6.74
C ASN A 204 -11.81 5.06 7.88
N ILE A 205 -10.50 5.38 7.87
CA ILE A 205 -9.55 5.03 8.93
C ILE A 205 -9.45 6.17 9.95
N PHE A 206 -9.30 7.40 9.47
CA PHE A 206 -9.12 8.61 10.25
C PHE A 206 -10.21 9.64 9.89
N PRO A 207 -11.39 9.62 10.53
CA PRO A 207 -12.54 10.43 10.14
C PRO A 207 -12.30 11.95 10.14
N HIS A 208 -11.27 12.42 10.86
CA HIS A 208 -10.89 13.82 10.99
C HIS A 208 -9.94 14.33 9.89
N VAL A 209 -9.67 13.54 8.85
CA VAL A 209 -8.80 13.97 7.73
C VAL A 209 -9.43 15.15 6.99
N GLU A 210 -8.66 16.22 6.88
CA GLU A 210 -8.96 17.37 6.02
C GLU A 210 -8.27 17.16 4.65
N SER A 211 -8.76 17.78 3.59
CA SER A 211 -8.07 17.87 2.30
C SER A 211 -7.59 19.29 2.03
N ILE A 212 -6.52 19.44 1.27
CA ILE A 212 -6.08 20.72 0.72
C ILE A 212 -5.86 20.58 -0.79
N MET A 213 -6.11 21.66 -1.52
CA MET A 213 -5.91 21.71 -2.98
C MET A 213 -6.66 20.59 -3.73
N MET A 214 -7.77 20.10 -3.16
CA MET A 214 -8.67 19.12 -3.76
C MET A 214 -10.05 19.75 -3.92
N ASP A 215 -10.15 20.83 -4.70
CA ASP A 215 -11.32 21.67 -4.88
C ASP A 215 -11.35 22.30 -6.26
N LEU A 216 -12.49 22.93 -6.60
CA LEU A 216 -12.67 23.59 -7.89
C LEU A 216 -11.78 24.82 -8.06
N GLU A 217 -11.39 25.51 -6.99
CA GLU A 217 -10.48 26.67 -7.06
C GLU A 217 -9.11 26.23 -7.56
N THR A 218 -8.58 25.15 -7.01
CA THR A 218 -7.29 24.56 -7.44
C THR A 218 -7.37 24.05 -8.88
N ILE A 219 -8.47 23.38 -9.25
CA ILE A 219 -8.72 22.91 -10.60
C ILE A 219 -8.73 24.08 -11.60
N ASP A 220 -9.45 25.15 -11.28
CA ASP A 220 -9.59 26.34 -12.15
C ASP A 220 -8.26 27.08 -12.30
N ALA A 221 -7.49 27.23 -11.23
CA ALA A 221 -6.18 27.85 -11.25
C ALA A 221 -5.15 27.10 -12.12
N HIS A 222 -5.35 25.79 -12.33
CA HIS A 222 -4.40 24.92 -13.04
C HIS A 222 -5.00 24.20 -14.24
N ARG A 223 -6.13 24.68 -14.75
CA ARG A 223 -6.92 24.04 -15.84
C ARG A 223 -6.09 23.71 -17.08
N ASN A 224 -5.11 24.55 -17.43
CA ASN A 224 -4.28 24.38 -18.62
C ASN A 224 -3.26 23.22 -18.53
N TRP A 225 -3.06 22.64 -17.36
CA TRP A 225 -2.09 21.56 -17.13
C TRP A 225 -2.74 20.21 -16.85
N SER A 226 -4.06 20.14 -16.98
CA SER A 226 -4.79 18.89 -16.84
C SER A 226 -4.51 17.93 -17.99
N VAL A 227 -4.78 16.67 -17.72
CA VAL A 227 -4.78 15.58 -18.70
C VAL A 227 -6.08 14.79 -18.60
N ASN A 228 -6.32 13.90 -19.56
CA ASN A 228 -7.47 13.00 -19.46
C ASN A 228 -7.29 12.03 -18.28
N GLY A 229 -8.35 11.87 -17.50
CA GLY A 229 -8.43 10.89 -16.43
C GLY A 229 -8.58 9.44 -16.93
N ASN A 230 -8.82 8.53 -16.01
CA ASN A 230 -8.93 7.09 -16.28
C ASN A 230 -10.35 6.65 -16.67
N SER A 231 -11.26 7.58 -16.99
CA SER A 231 -12.68 7.29 -17.27
C SER A 231 -13.37 6.49 -16.16
N ASN A 232 -12.95 6.68 -14.90
CA ASN A 232 -13.51 5.99 -13.74
C ASN A 232 -14.94 6.45 -13.49
N GLN A 233 -15.89 5.50 -13.48
CA GLN A 233 -17.33 5.76 -13.32
C GLN A 233 -17.84 5.50 -11.88
N SER A 234 -16.96 5.45 -10.90
CA SER A 234 -17.33 5.27 -9.50
C SER A 234 -18.34 6.34 -9.03
N MET A 235 -19.15 5.97 -8.07
CA MET A 235 -20.06 6.93 -7.41
C MET A 235 -19.27 7.78 -6.40
N PRO A 236 -19.67 9.04 -6.16
CA PRO A 236 -19.02 9.88 -5.18
C PRO A 236 -19.15 9.25 -3.79
N PRO A 237 -18.05 9.17 -3.03
CA PRO A 237 -18.08 8.71 -1.65
C PRO A 237 -18.97 9.60 -0.76
N THR A 238 -19.57 9.00 0.26
CA THR A 238 -20.50 9.71 1.18
C THR A 238 -19.78 10.56 2.22
N ASN A 239 -18.47 10.38 2.41
CA ASN A 239 -17.65 11.09 3.38
C ASN A 239 -16.82 12.23 2.77
N LEU A 240 -17.14 12.66 1.56
CA LEU A 240 -16.62 13.89 0.96
C LEU A 240 -17.41 15.10 1.49
N THR A 241 -16.73 16.24 1.65
CA THR A 241 -17.39 17.53 1.88
C THR A 241 -18.12 17.98 0.60
N GLU A 242 -19.00 18.95 0.70
CA GLU A 242 -19.73 19.47 -0.47
C GLU A 242 -18.77 20.03 -1.53
N GLY A 243 -17.70 20.76 -1.12
CA GLY A 243 -16.69 21.29 -2.04
C GLY A 243 -15.92 20.19 -2.77
N GLU A 244 -15.50 19.15 -2.04
CA GLU A 244 -14.82 17.98 -2.61
C GLU A 244 -15.71 17.19 -3.55
N LYS A 245 -17.01 17.06 -3.21
CA LYS A 245 -17.98 16.39 -4.06
C LYS A 245 -18.19 17.13 -5.37
N LEU A 246 -18.28 18.45 -5.35
CA LEU A 246 -18.36 19.25 -6.57
C LEU A 246 -17.13 19.07 -7.45
N ALA A 247 -15.93 19.03 -6.87
CA ALA A 247 -14.69 18.76 -7.60
C ALA A 247 -14.65 17.34 -8.13
N PHE A 248 -15.08 16.32 -7.35
CA PHE A 248 -15.22 14.94 -7.80
C PHE A 248 -16.15 14.83 -9.00
N ASP A 249 -17.34 15.41 -8.93
CA ASP A 249 -18.36 15.35 -9.98
C ASP A 249 -17.83 16.04 -11.26
N TYR A 250 -17.12 17.15 -11.13
CA TYR A 250 -16.43 17.81 -12.24
C TYR A 250 -15.38 16.90 -12.89
N CYS A 251 -14.46 16.32 -12.08
CA CYS A 251 -13.43 15.43 -12.59
C CYS A 251 -14.04 14.21 -13.31
N LYS A 252 -15.15 13.69 -12.80
CA LYS A 252 -15.85 12.57 -13.42
C LYS A 252 -16.52 12.95 -14.73
N ALA A 253 -17.25 14.08 -14.77
CA ALA A 253 -18.01 14.53 -15.95
C ALA A 253 -17.08 14.87 -17.11
N GLU A 254 -15.97 15.56 -16.83
CA GLU A 254 -15.00 16.03 -17.83
C GLU A 254 -13.87 15.01 -18.10
N ASN A 255 -13.89 13.83 -17.45
CA ASN A 255 -12.77 12.88 -17.45
C ASN A 255 -11.43 13.60 -17.16
N TYR A 256 -11.46 14.48 -16.15
CA TYR A 256 -10.38 15.41 -15.83
C TYR A 256 -9.41 14.78 -14.81
N ARG A 257 -8.12 15.06 -15.01
CA ARG A 257 -7.07 14.75 -14.05
C ARG A 257 -6.07 15.90 -13.99
N LEU A 258 -5.85 16.40 -12.78
CA LEU A 258 -4.75 17.30 -12.46
C LEU A 258 -3.84 16.59 -11.44
N GLU A 259 -2.68 16.17 -11.92
CA GLU A 259 -1.68 15.51 -11.09
C GLU A 259 -1.05 16.53 -10.11
N GLN A 260 -0.70 16.10 -8.91
CA GLN A 260 -0.06 16.94 -7.90
C GLN A 260 1.17 17.70 -8.44
N GLU A 261 1.94 17.06 -9.33
CA GLU A 261 3.15 17.66 -9.95
C GLU A 261 2.86 18.81 -10.90
N LYS A 262 1.60 18.98 -11.29
CA LYS A 262 1.15 20.06 -12.17
C LYS A 262 0.69 21.31 -11.40
N ILE A 263 0.58 21.20 -10.09
CA ILE A 263 0.24 22.34 -9.22
C ILE A 263 1.52 23.16 -8.98
N LEU A 264 1.44 24.46 -9.26
CA LEU A 264 2.57 25.36 -9.09
C LEU A 264 3.07 25.39 -7.65
N GLN A 265 4.37 25.29 -7.44
CA GLN A 265 4.96 25.35 -6.10
C GLN A 265 4.63 26.66 -5.36
N SER A 266 4.54 27.78 -6.08
CA SER A 266 4.10 29.06 -5.50
C SER A 266 2.65 29.03 -4.98
N TYR A 267 1.79 28.25 -5.62
CA TYR A 267 0.42 28.04 -5.15
C TYR A 267 0.41 27.17 -3.89
N VAL A 268 1.21 26.10 -3.87
CA VAL A 268 1.37 25.24 -2.69
C VAL A 268 1.85 26.04 -1.48
N VAL A 269 2.91 26.84 -1.65
CA VAL A 269 3.44 27.72 -0.58
C VAL A 269 2.34 28.65 -0.05
N LYS A 270 1.61 29.33 -0.95
CA LYS A 270 0.51 30.22 -0.55
C LYS A 270 -0.57 29.51 0.26
N ILE A 271 -0.96 28.28 -0.13
CA ILE A 271 -1.94 27.50 0.64
C ILE A 271 -1.39 27.14 2.01
N PHE A 272 -0.12 26.69 2.10
CA PHE A 272 0.51 26.35 3.37
C PHE A 272 0.55 27.53 4.35
N GLU A 273 0.78 28.75 3.85
CA GLU A 273 0.76 29.99 4.65
C GLU A 273 -0.62 30.31 5.25
N THR A 274 -1.70 29.81 4.65
CA THR A 274 -3.07 30.01 5.14
C THR A 274 -3.54 28.97 6.14
N LEU A 275 -2.80 27.86 6.28
CA LEU A 275 -3.20 26.77 7.17
C LEU A 275 -3.05 27.18 8.64
N PRO A 276 -4.02 26.82 9.49
CA PRO A 276 -3.90 27.07 10.92
C PRO A 276 -2.80 26.19 11.52
N ILE A 277 -1.95 26.83 12.34
CA ILE A 277 -0.94 26.15 13.17
C ILE A 277 -1.66 25.65 14.43
N GLN A 278 -1.48 24.38 14.78
CA GLN A 278 -1.99 23.80 16.03
C GLN A 278 -1.18 24.26 17.25
#